data_5e481225104abf87f938be4f9fa7ed73
#
_entry.id   5e481225104abf87f938be4f9fa7ed73
#
_cell.length_a   1.000
_cell.length_b   1.000
_cell.length_c   1.000
_cell.angle_alpha   90.00
_cell.angle_beta   90.00
_cell.angle_gamma   90.00
#
_symmetry.space_group_name_H-M   'P 1'
#
loop_
_entity.id
_entity.type
_entity.pdbx_description
1 polymer ?
#
loop_
_entity_poly.entity_id
_entity_poly.type
_entity_poly.pdbx_seq_one_letter_code
_entity_poly.pdbx_strand_id
1 'polypeptide(L)'
;MLDSMKRSAGILLFRRTTQLEVLLGHMGGPFWARKDAGAWSVPKGEYGDDETPEQAARREFEEELGLPAPEGELVELGEAKGSGKVITVWALEGDLDPGAVTPGTFEMEWPPKSGKLKSFPEVDRVQWFSVEEASAKIVSAQRPFLERLTAR
;
A
#
# COMPACT_ATOMS: atom_id res chain seq x y z
N MET A 1 3.51 -12.33 -23.10
CA MET A 1 2.90 -13.36 -22.26
C MET A 1 2.23 -12.69 -21.07
N LEU A 2 1.03 -13.15 -20.75
CA LEU A 2 0.27 -12.58 -19.64
C LEU A 2 0.96 -12.75 -18.31
N ASP A 3 1.66 -13.85 -18.13
CA ASP A 3 2.36 -14.17 -16.89
C ASP A 3 3.64 -13.38 -16.70
N SER A 4 4.01 -12.52 -17.66
CA SER A 4 5.14 -11.62 -17.45
C SER A 4 4.77 -10.43 -16.57
N MET A 5 3.48 -10.18 -16.34
CA MET A 5 3.05 -9.11 -15.44
C MET A 5 3.22 -9.52 -13.99
N LYS A 6 3.83 -8.63 -13.22
CA LYS A 6 3.96 -8.86 -11.77
C LYS A 6 2.63 -8.60 -11.09
N ARG A 7 2.30 -9.45 -10.13
CA ARG A 7 1.05 -9.35 -9.38
C ARG A 7 1.33 -8.90 -7.96
N SER A 8 0.57 -7.91 -7.52
CA SER A 8 0.63 -7.40 -6.15
C SER A 8 -0.76 -7.47 -5.52
N ALA A 9 -0.78 -7.59 -4.21
CA ALA A 9 -2.02 -7.62 -3.44
C ALA A 9 -1.89 -6.65 -2.27
N GLY A 10 -2.96 -5.94 -1.96
CA GLY A 10 -2.92 -4.95 -0.89
C GLY A 10 -4.26 -4.77 -0.20
N ILE A 11 -4.22 -4.08 0.92
CA ILE A 11 -5.39 -3.79 1.74
C ILE A 11 -5.55 -2.29 1.87
N LEU A 12 -6.72 -1.79 1.48
CA LEU A 12 -7.12 -0.42 1.75
C LEU A 12 -7.94 -0.44 3.04
N LEU A 13 -7.28 -0.13 4.14
CA LEU A 13 -7.93 -0.07 5.44
C LEU A 13 -8.72 1.23 5.52
N PHE A 14 -9.98 1.16 5.96
CA PHE A 14 -10.82 2.33 6.08
C PHE A 14 -11.56 2.33 7.40
N ARG A 15 -11.94 3.51 7.83
CA ARG A 15 -12.75 3.68 9.04
C ARG A 15 -13.72 4.84 8.81
N ARG A 16 -14.78 4.86 9.60
CA ARG A 16 -15.77 5.93 9.56
C ARG A 16 -15.73 6.68 10.88
N THR A 17 -15.37 7.95 10.80
CA THR A 17 -15.44 8.88 11.93
C THR A 17 -16.56 9.86 11.59
N THR A 18 -16.29 11.16 11.52
CA THR A 18 -17.26 12.11 10.96
C THR A 18 -17.32 11.97 9.45
N GLN A 19 -16.33 11.34 8.85
CA GLN A 19 -16.26 11.09 7.42
C GLN A 19 -15.53 9.76 7.19
N LEU A 20 -15.57 9.29 5.95
CA LEU A 20 -14.84 8.10 5.54
C LEU A 20 -13.36 8.43 5.42
N GLU A 21 -12.53 7.66 6.10
CA GLU A 21 -11.08 7.83 6.07
C GLU A 21 -10.39 6.55 5.62
N VAL A 22 -9.27 6.69 4.92
CA VAL A 22 -8.46 5.58 4.44
C VAL A 22 -7.03 5.72 4.93
N LEU A 23 -6.37 4.59 5.15
CA LEU A 23 -4.97 4.56 5.59
C LEU A 23 -4.07 4.35 4.39
N LEU A 24 -3.12 5.26 4.21
CA LEU A 24 -2.11 5.14 3.17
C LEU A 24 -0.73 5.21 3.78
N GLY A 25 0.23 4.56 3.11
CA GLY A 25 1.63 4.62 3.48
C GLY A 25 2.42 5.50 2.55
N HIS A 26 3.26 6.36 3.13
CA HIS A 26 4.20 7.16 2.34
C HIS A 26 5.34 6.25 1.89
N MET A 27 5.60 6.23 0.59
CA MET A 27 6.66 5.38 0.05
C MET A 27 8.01 5.81 0.59
N GLY A 28 8.79 4.81 1.05
CA GLY A 28 10.07 5.05 1.67
C GLY A 28 11.21 5.07 0.67
N GLY A 29 12.39 5.42 1.17
CA GLY A 29 13.59 5.49 0.36
C GLY A 29 13.88 6.89 -0.15
N PRO A 30 15.08 7.08 -0.69
CA PRO A 30 15.55 8.43 -1.01
C PRO A 30 14.82 9.10 -2.18
N PHE A 31 14.24 8.31 -3.08
CA PHE A 31 13.51 8.88 -4.22
C PHE A 31 12.20 9.55 -3.81
N TRP A 32 11.62 9.14 -2.69
CA TRP A 32 10.30 9.58 -2.26
C TRP A 32 10.34 10.52 -1.07
N ALA A 33 11.51 10.67 -0.43
CA ALA A 33 11.64 11.32 0.87
C ALA A 33 11.03 12.73 0.91
N ARG A 34 11.11 13.47 -0.18
CA ARG A 34 10.64 14.87 -0.23
C ARG A 34 9.39 15.03 -1.07
N LYS A 35 8.77 13.94 -1.47
CA LYS A 35 7.55 13.98 -2.30
C LYS A 35 6.33 13.76 -1.43
N ASP A 36 5.23 14.38 -1.82
CA ASP A 36 3.96 14.23 -1.13
C ASP A 36 2.88 13.78 -2.11
N ALA A 37 2.45 14.63 -3.02
CA ALA A 37 1.45 14.24 -4.01
C ALA A 37 1.97 13.10 -4.86
N GLY A 38 1.18 12.03 -4.98
CA GLY A 38 1.56 10.85 -5.75
C GLY A 38 2.59 9.96 -5.07
N ALA A 39 2.92 10.24 -3.80
CA ALA A 39 3.94 9.50 -3.07
C ALA A 39 3.36 8.54 -2.02
N TRP A 40 2.05 8.39 -1.96
CA TRP A 40 1.36 7.54 -1.01
C TRP A 40 0.71 6.36 -1.71
N SER A 41 0.66 5.24 -1.03
CA SER A 41 0.20 3.98 -1.62
C SER A 41 -0.59 3.16 -0.61
N VAL A 42 -1.50 2.34 -1.12
CA VAL A 42 -2.08 1.24 -0.35
C VAL A 42 -0.93 0.32 0.06
N PRO A 43 -0.86 -0.13 1.33
CA PRO A 43 0.12 -1.15 1.71
C PRO A 43 -0.10 -2.41 0.87
N LYS A 44 0.93 -2.83 0.13
CA LYS A 44 0.81 -3.92 -0.83
C LYS A 44 2.19 -4.48 -1.16
N GLY A 45 2.21 -5.67 -1.74
CA GLY A 45 3.46 -6.22 -2.24
C GLY A 45 3.23 -7.35 -3.21
N GLU A 46 4.29 -7.81 -3.83
CA GLU A 46 4.25 -8.84 -4.87
C GLU A 46 4.06 -10.22 -4.26
N TYR A 47 3.39 -11.09 -5.01
CA TYR A 47 3.18 -12.47 -4.58
C TYR A 47 3.22 -13.40 -5.78
N GLY A 48 3.43 -14.69 -5.49
CA GLY A 48 3.48 -15.74 -6.49
C GLY A 48 2.34 -16.74 -6.34
N ASP A 49 2.52 -17.90 -6.94
CA ASP A 49 1.45 -18.91 -7.00
C ASP A 49 1.32 -19.74 -5.73
N ASP A 50 2.20 -19.53 -4.76
CA ASP A 50 2.23 -20.31 -3.52
C ASP A 50 1.26 -19.80 -2.45
N GLU A 51 0.56 -18.72 -2.72
CA GLU A 51 -0.45 -18.19 -1.80
C GLU A 51 -1.60 -17.57 -2.58
N THR A 52 -2.76 -17.46 -1.93
CA THR A 52 -3.89 -16.77 -2.54
C THR A 52 -3.65 -15.27 -2.48
N PRO A 53 -4.30 -14.50 -3.36
CA PRO A 53 -4.17 -13.04 -3.30
C PRO A 53 -4.55 -12.44 -1.95
N GLU A 54 -5.59 -12.98 -1.30
CA GLU A 54 -6.03 -12.48 0.00
C GLU A 54 -5.01 -12.76 1.10
N GLN A 55 -4.41 -13.97 1.07
CA GLN A 55 -3.33 -14.31 1.99
C GLN A 55 -2.15 -13.36 1.78
N ALA A 56 -1.82 -13.11 0.51
CA ALA A 56 -0.73 -12.20 0.17
C ALA A 56 -1.01 -10.79 0.66
N ALA A 57 -2.24 -10.30 0.50
CA ALA A 57 -2.60 -8.96 0.94
C ALA A 57 -2.40 -8.80 2.44
N ARG A 58 -2.81 -9.78 3.24
CA ARG A 58 -2.62 -9.71 4.70
C ARG A 58 -1.16 -9.83 5.09
N ARG A 59 -0.41 -10.72 4.43
CA ARG A 59 1.01 -10.89 4.69
C ARG A 59 1.79 -9.61 4.38
N GLU A 60 1.52 -9.02 3.23
CA GLU A 60 2.21 -7.80 2.82
C GLU A 60 1.87 -6.62 3.73
N PHE A 61 0.61 -6.53 4.19
CA PHE A 61 0.25 -5.50 5.15
C PHE A 61 1.13 -5.61 6.40
N GLU A 62 1.25 -6.82 6.93
CA GLU A 62 2.04 -7.03 8.15
C GLU A 62 3.53 -6.78 7.92
N GLU A 63 4.05 -7.20 6.77
CA GLU A 63 5.46 -6.97 6.45
C GLU A 63 5.76 -5.48 6.31
N GLU A 64 4.87 -4.74 5.64
CA GLU A 64 5.11 -3.32 5.41
C GLU A 64 4.90 -2.47 6.65
N LEU A 65 3.94 -2.82 7.50
CA LEU A 65 3.57 -1.98 8.63
C LEU A 65 4.03 -2.52 9.98
N GLY A 66 4.49 -3.76 10.04
CA GLY A 66 5.01 -4.35 11.27
C GLY A 66 3.94 -4.79 12.27
N LEU A 67 2.67 -4.77 11.86
CA LEU A 67 1.58 -5.31 12.67
C LEU A 67 0.52 -5.89 11.74
N PRO A 68 -0.23 -6.91 12.24
CA PRO A 68 -1.21 -7.56 11.38
C PRO A 68 -2.36 -6.64 11.03
N ALA A 69 -2.96 -6.86 9.87
CA ALA A 69 -4.19 -6.17 9.51
C ALA A 69 -5.27 -6.53 10.52
N PRO A 70 -6.16 -5.58 10.86
CA PRO A 70 -7.28 -5.90 11.73
C PRO A 70 -8.09 -7.07 11.21
N GLU A 71 -8.75 -7.78 12.12
CA GLU A 71 -9.66 -8.85 11.72
C GLU A 71 -10.88 -8.24 11.06
N GLY A 72 -11.48 -9.00 10.16
CA GLY A 72 -12.68 -8.57 9.47
C GLY A 72 -12.73 -9.14 8.08
N GLU A 73 -13.82 -8.84 7.40
CA GLU A 73 -14.05 -9.33 6.05
C GLU A 73 -13.33 -8.47 5.02
N LEU A 74 -12.55 -9.12 4.17
CA LEU A 74 -11.93 -8.46 3.02
C LEU A 74 -12.96 -8.39 1.89
N VAL A 75 -13.18 -7.17 1.39
CA VAL A 75 -14.13 -6.94 0.31
C VAL A 75 -13.35 -6.50 -0.92
N GLU A 76 -13.41 -7.29 -1.97
CA GLU A 76 -12.59 -7.04 -3.15
C GLU A 76 -12.98 -5.74 -3.85
N LEU A 77 -12.00 -4.89 -4.13
CA LEU A 77 -12.17 -3.67 -4.91
C LEU A 77 -11.68 -3.85 -6.36
N GLY A 78 -11.16 -5.04 -6.68
CA GLY A 78 -10.73 -5.36 -8.02
C GLY A 78 -9.29 -4.98 -8.29
N GLU A 79 -8.96 -4.84 -9.56
CA GLU A 79 -7.60 -4.66 -10.05
C GLU A 79 -7.37 -3.30 -10.66
N ALA A 80 -6.11 -2.87 -10.63
CA ALA A 80 -5.64 -1.75 -11.43
C ALA A 80 -4.30 -2.13 -12.04
N LYS A 81 -4.02 -1.63 -13.23
CA LYS A 81 -2.81 -1.97 -13.98
C LYS A 81 -1.95 -0.72 -14.20
N GLY A 82 -0.64 -0.92 -14.22
CA GLY A 82 0.29 0.15 -14.54
C GLY A 82 1.71 -0.37 -14.56
N SER A 83 2.52 0.10 -15.50
CA SER A 83 3.96 -0.19 -15.57
C SER A 83 4.30 -1.67 -15.51
N GLY A 84 3.54 -2.51 -16.23
CA GLY A 84 3.80 -3.96 -16.27
C GLY A 84 3.40 -4.71 -15.01
N LYS A 85 2.62 -4.06 -14.14
CA LYS A 85 2.14 -4.65 -12.90
C LYS A 85 0.63 -4.63 -12.84
N VAL A 86 0.07 -5.59 -12.11
CA VAL A 86 -1.34 -5.58 -11.76
C VAL A 86 -1.43 -5.66 -10.23
N ILE A 87 -2.25 -4.80 -9.65
CA ILE A 87 -2.48 -4.81 -8.20
C ILE A 87 -3.95 -5.09 -7.94
N THR A 88 -4.22 -6.04 -7.05
CA THR A 88 -5.57 -6.31 -6.57
C THR A 88 -5.66 -5.82 -5.13
N VAL A 89 -6.72 -5.10 -4.81
CA VAL A 89 -6.89 -4.48 -3.50
C VAL A 89 -8.22 -4.91 -2.90
N TRP A 90 -8.19 -5.19 -1.60
CA TRP A 90 -9.38 -5.45 -0.79
C TRP A 90 -9.56 -4.31 0.20
N ALA A 91 -10.82 -3.92 0.39
CA ALA A 91 -11.19 -2.99 1.43
C ALA A 91 -11.37 -3.76 2.74
N LEU A 92 -10.94 -3.17 3.83
CA LEU A 92 -11.11 -3.75 5.16
C LEU A 92 -11.49 -2.64 6.12
N GLU A 93 -12.60 -2.81 6.82
CA GLU A 93 -12.99 -1.84 7.84
C GLU A 93 -12.29 -2.16 9.15
N GLY A 94 -11.63 -1.15 9.73
CA GLY A 94 -10.92 -1.33 10.99
C GLY A 94 -10.15 -0.09 11.36
N ASP A 95 -9.52 -0.13 12.51
CA ASP A 95 -8.73 0.99 13.01
C ASP A 95 -7.31 0.54 13.27
N LEU A 96 -6.41 1.50 13.28
CA LEU A 96 -4.99 1.25 13.49
C LEU A 96 -4.35 2.55 13.91
N ASP A 97 -3.49 2.47 14.94
CA ASP A 97 -2.73 3.63 15.41
C ASP A 97 -1.48 3.79 14.53
N PRO A 98 -1.39 4.87 13.74
CA PRO A 98 -0.18 5.09 12.92
C PRO A 98 1.11 5.11 13.73
N GLY A 99 1.04 5.49 15.01
CA GLY A 99 2.21 5.50 15.88
C GLY A 99 2.72 4.11 16.27
N ALA A 100 1.91 3.07 16.06
CA ALA A 100 2.30 1.70 16.37
C ALA A 100 2.97 0.99 15.19
N VAL A 101 3.06 1.64 14.04
CA VAL A 101 3.63 1.05 12.83
C VAL A 101 5.15 0.95 12.95
N THR A 102 5.68 -0.23 12.61
CA THR A 102 7.13 -0.47 12.53
C THR A 102 7.41 -1.00 11.13
N PRO A 103 7.76 -0.13 10.20
CA PRO A 103 7.88 -0.53 8.79
C PRO A 103 8.96 -1.58 8.56
N GLY A 104 8.70 -2.48 7.62
CA GLY A 104 9.72 -3.35 7.08
C GLY A 104 10.73 -2.53 6.28
N THR A 105 11.86 -3.14 5.95
CA THR A 105 12.93 -2.43 5.25
C THR A 105 13.31 -3.15 3.96
N PHE A 106 13.97 -2.41 3.08
CA PHE A 106 14.58 -2.95 1.88
C PHE A 106 15.96 -2.35 1.71
N GLU A 107 16.80 -3.02 0.94
CA GLU A 107 18.14 -2.53 0.66
C GLU A 107 18.23 -2.05 -0.77
N MET A 108 18.97 -0.97 -0.98
CA MET A 108 19.29 -0.52 -2.32
C MET A 108 20.65 0.16 -2.32
N GLU A 109 21.28 0.19 -3.49
CA GLU A 109 22.53 0.91 -3.67
C GLU A 109 22.28 2.41 -3.58
N TRP A 110 22.96 3.06 -2.65
CA TRP A 110 22.81 4.50 -2.47
C TRP A 110 24.09 5.11 -1.91
N PRO A 111 24.63 6.18 -2.46
CA PRO A 111 24.16 6.83 -3.69
C PRO A 111 24.25 5.93 -4.91
N PRO A 112 23.57 6.27 -6.01
CA PRO A 112 23.64 5.47 -7.22
C PRO A 112 25.08 5.23 -7.67
N LYS A 113 25.39 3.98 -8.05
CA LYS A 113 26.71 3.56 -8.52
C LYS A 113 27.83 3.68 -7.48
N SER A 114 27.48 3.77 -6.20
CA SER A 114 28.45 3.86 -5.12
C SER A 114 29.02 2.50 -4.71
N GLY A 115 28.32 1.42 -5.04
CA GLY A 115 28.64 0.09 -4.57
C GLY A 115 28.27 -0.15 -3.12
N LYS A 116 27.59 0.78 -2.48
CA LYS A 116 27.19 0.68 -1.07
C LYS A 116 25.71 0.40 -0.95
N LEU A 117 25.36 -0.64 -0.20
CA LEU A 117 23.97 -0.96 0.09
C LEU A 117 23.55 -0.24 1.36
N LYS A 118 22.37 0.40 1.31
CA LYS A 118 21.76 1.03 2.49
C LYS A 118 20.36 0.50 2.66
N SER A 119 19.93 0.40 3.91
CA SER A 119 18.60 -0.04 4.28
C SER A 119 17.66 1.15 4.41
N PHE A 120 16.48 1.03 3.83
CA PHE A 120 15.44 2.07 3.92
C PHE A 120 14.12 1.41 4.29
N PRO A 121 13.22 2.13 4.97
CA PRO A 121 11.89 1.57 5.24
C PRO A 121 11.10 1.45 3.94
N GLU A 122 10.30 0.38 3.83
CA GLU A 122 9.37 0.19 2.71
C GLU A 122 8.35 1.34 2.68
N VAL A 123 7.87 1.70 3.87
CA VAL A 123 6.94 2.80 4.10
C VAL A 123 7.54 3.60 5.24
N ASP A 124 7.74 4.90 5.07
CA ASP A 124 8.40 5.66 6.14
C ASP A 124 7.40 6.20 7.17
N ARG A 125 6.12 6.28 6.82
CA ARG A 125 5.06 6.62 7.77
C ARG A 125 3.71 6.27 7.15
N VAL A 126 2.70 6.13 7.99
CA VAL A 126 1.31 5.94 7.53
C VAL A 126 0.46 7.05 8.13
N GLN A 127 -0.66 7.34 7.45
CA GLN A 127 -1.54 8.41 7.89
C GLN A 127 -2.96 8.12 7.41
N TRP A 128 -3.92 8.51 8.23
CA TRP A 128 -5.33 8.51 7.84
C TRP A 128 -5.65 9.76 7.05
N PHE A 129 -6.37 9.58 5.95
CA PHE A 129 -6.81 10.68 5.08
C PHE A 129 -8.29 10.56 4.82
N SER A 130 -8.97 11.71 4.67
CA SER A 130 -10.28 11.68 4.02
C SER A 130 -10.08 11.15 2.58
N VAL A 131 -11.14 10.66 1.97
CA VAL A 131 -11.03 10.16 0.60
C VAL A 131 -10.60 11.28 -0.36
N GLU A 132 -11.08 12.50 -0.12
CA GLU A 132 -10.69 13.64 -0.94
C GLU A 132 -9.19 13.92 -0.84
N GLU A 133 -8.66 13.95 0.38
CA GLU A 133 -7.23 14.14 0.59
C GLU A 133 -6.43 12.99 -0.03
N ALA A 134 -6.90 11.76 0.18
CA ALA A 134 -6.23 10.59 -0.35
C ALA A 134 -6.12 10.63 -1.88
N SER A 135 -7.15 11.12 -2.56
CA SER A 135 -7.11 11.23 -4.03
C SER A 135 -5.97 12.10 -4.53
N ALA A 136 -5.62 13.14 -3.77
CA ALA A 136 -4.51 14.02 -4.14
C ALA A 136 -3.14 13.42 -3.76
N LYS A 137 -3.11 12.49 -2.83
CA LYS A 137 -1.86 11.94 -2.28
C LYS A 137 -1.46 10.61 -2.91
N ILE A 138 -2.43 9.79 -3.26
CA ILE A 138 -2.19 8.42 -3.70
C ILE A 138 -1.55 8.39 -5.10
N VAL A 139 -0.72 7.38 -5.36
CA VAL A 139 -0.19 7.17 -6.71
C VAL A 139 -1.37 7.06 -7.70
N SER A 140 -1.24 7.70 -8.86
CA SER A 140 -2.37 7.88 -9.76
C SER A 140 -3.02 6.57 -10.21
N ALA A 141 -2.22 5.53 -10.41
CA ALA A 141 -2.73 4.24 -10.86
C ALA A 141 -3.65 3.58 -9.83
N GLN A 142 -3.60 4.01 -8.56
CA GLN A 142 -4.41 3.44 -7.49
C GLN A 142 -5.67 4.25 -7.18
N ARG A 143 -5.86 5.41 -7.82
CA ARG A 143 -7.07 6.22 -7.59
C ARG A 143 -8.38 5.46 -7.79
N PRO A 144 -8.48 4.53 -8.77
CA PRO A 144 -9.70 3.77 -8.93
C PRO A 144 -10.17 3.03 -7.68
N PHE A 145 -9.26 2.64 -6.79
CA PHE A 145 -9.64 1.95 -5.56
C PHE A 145 -10.42 2.87 -4.62
N LEU A 146 -10.07 4.15 -4.57
CA LEU A 146 -10.82 5.11 -3.76
C LEU A 146 -12.22 5.30 -4.32
N GLU A 147 -12.35 5.40 -5.63
CA GLU A 147 -13.64 5.54 -6.29
C GLU A 147 -14.52 4.32 -6.04
N ARG A 148 -13.94 3.13 -6.14
CA ARG A 148 -14.68 1.88 -5.93
C ARG A 148 -15.10 1.72 -4.48
N LEU A 149 -14.28 2.17 -3.53
CA LEU A 149 -14.64 2.14 -2.12
C LEU A 149 -15.85 3.05 -1.85
N THR A 150 -15.84 4.27 -2.40
CA THR A 150 -16.93 5.21 -2.16
C THR A 150 -18.21 4.83 -2.88
N ALA A 151 -18.13 4.03 -3.92
CA ALA A 151 -19.30 3.58 -4.67
C ALA A 151 -20.06 2.43 -4.00
N ARG A 152 -19.54 1.90 -2.91
CA ARG A 152 -20.12 0.73 -2.22
C ARG A 152 -21.21 1.14 -1.27
#